data_8e50cf50d1cea76b6c1f756ea35fb0c1
#
_entry.id   8e50cf50d1cea76b6c1f756ea35fb0c1
#
_cell.length_a   1.000
_cell.length_b   1.000
_cell.length_c   1.000
_cell.angle_alpha   90.00
_cell.angle_beta   90.00
_cell.angle_gamma   90.00
#
_symmetry.space_group_name_H-M   'P 1'
#
loop_
_entity.id
_entity.type
_entity.pdbx_description
1 polymer ?
#
loop_
_entity_poly.entity_id
_entity_poly.type
_entity_poly.pdbx_seq_one_letter_code
_entity_poly.pdbx_strand_id
1 'polypeptide(L)'
;GSIPRETAIAYLDELDRRWTATDRSSGQRTLASVLPWMARLLPQRAGIGSADVLVQVSPHHLTHAAKMRRILQREEARFVCMVHDLIPIEYPEYARPGGSALHEKRMSTVAELADAVIVNSAATGASLTRWVESKGGIPPQIHVALLGTEPIAKAAPRVYADGKPYFVCLGTIEPRKNHL
;
A
#
# COMPACT_ATOMS: atom_id res chain seq x y z
N GLY A 1 -17.76 -1.34 6.74
CA GLY A 1 -17.97 -0.45 7.85
C GLY A 1 -16.83 0.54 7.95
N SER A 2 -17.09 1.80 8.26
CA SER A 2 -16.05 2.80 8.51
C SER A 2 -15.52 2.65 9.94
N ILE A 3 -14.25 2.91 10.13
CA ILE A 3 -13.63 3.01 11.47
C ILE A 3 -13.54 4.50 11.79
N PRO A 4 -13.99 4.96 12.97
CA PRO A 4 -13.82 6.34 13.38
C PRO A 4 -12.35 6.77 13.30
N ARG A 5 -12.09 7.99 12.81
CA ARG A 5 -10.73 8.51 12.60
C ARG A 5 -9.84 8.36 13.84
N GLU A 6 -10.38 8.70 15.02
CA GLU A 6 -9.65 8.61 16.29
C GLU A 6 -9.25 7.15 16.62
N THR A 7 -10.13 6.20 16.33
CA THR A 7 -9.83 4.77 16.51
C THR A 7 -8.75 4.30 15.54
N ALA A 8 -8.77 4.78 14.30
CA ALA A 8 -7.76 4.45 13.30
C ALA A 8 -6.39 5.03 13.70
N ILE A 9 -6.35 6.28 14.15
CA ILE A 9 -5.11 6.93 14.64
C ILE A 9 -4.56 6.17 15.84
N ALA A 10 -5.39 5.92 16.86
CA ALA A 10 -4.95 5.19 18.06
C ALA A 10 -4.43 3.77 17.73
N TYR A 11 -4.99 3.12 16.71
CA TYR A 11 -4.50 1.82 16.24
C TYR A 11 -3.13 1.92 15.56
N LEU A 12 -2.94 2.94 14.72
CA LEU A 12 -1.67 3.19 14.03
C LEU A 12 -0.57 3.54 15.04
N ASP A 13 -0.86 4.40 16.01
CA ASP A 13 0.07 4.76 17.09
C ASP A 13 0.47 3.54 17.94
N GLU A 14 -0.47 2.62 18.20
CA GLU A 14 -0.18 1.38 18.90
C GLU A 14 0.67 0.42 18.06
N LEU A 15 0.44 0.35 16.74
CA LEU A 15 1.28 -0.44 15.84
C LEU A 15 2.69 0.12 15.79
N ASP A 16 2.84 1.44 15.68
CA ASP A 16 4.14 2.10 15.66
C ASP A 16 4.90 1.88 16.97
N ARG A 17 4.24 2.07 18.11
CA ARG A 17 4.82 1.80 19.42
C ARG A 17 5.29 0.35 19.58
N ARG A 18 4.54 -0.63 19.05
CA ARG A 18 4.94 -2.05 19.06
C ARG A 18 6.10 -2.35 18.11
N TRP A 19 6.17 -1.62 17.01
CA TRP A 19 7.24 -1.77 16.03
C TRP A 19 8.56 -1.20 16.54
N THR A 20 8.49 -0.05 17.20
CA THR A 20 9.65 0.66 17.76
C THR A 20 10.13 0.10 19.08
N ALA A 21 9.27 -0.65 19.83
CA ALA A 21 9.66 -1.30 21.07
C ALA A 21 10.70 -2.38 20.81
N THR A 22 11.94 -2.13 21.21
CA THR A 22 13.12 -2.98 20.97
C THR A 22 13.13 -4.27 21.82
N ASP A 23 12.17 -4.42 22.72
CA ASP A 23 12.10 -5.58 23.64
C ASP A 23 11.41 -6.76 22.96
N ARG A 24 12.21 -7.65 22.37
CA ARG A 24 11.83 -8.94 21.83
C ARG A 24 11.74 -10.04 22.88
N SER A 25 11.33 -9.73 24.10
CA SER A 25 11.03 -10.78 25.05
C SER A 25 9.86 -11.60 24.50
N SER A 26 10.14 -12.85 24.21
CA SER A 26 9.24 -13.87 23.66
C SER A 26 8.11 -14.23 24.63
N GLY A 27 7.24 -13.28 24.92
CA GLY A 27 5.99 -13.56 25.63
C GLY A 27 4.99 -14.18 24.65
N GLN A 28 4.53 -15.39 24.95
CA GLN A 28 3.38 -16.01 24.30
C GLN A 28 2.22 -15.01 24.26
N ARG A 29 1.95 -14.48 23.06
CA ARG A 29 0.82 -13.59 22.84
C ARG A 29 -0.45 -14.43 22.89
N THR A 30 -1.12 -14.44 24.01
CA THR A 30 -2.45 -15.02 24.12
C THR A 30 -3.41 -14.23 23.26
N LEU A 31 -4.24 -14.91 22.47
CA LEU A 31 -5.34 -14.32 21.67
C LEU A 31 -6.21 -13.36 22.52
N ALA A 32 -6.30 -13.58 23.83
CA ALA A 32 -6.99 -12.74 24.79
C ALA A 32 -6.49 -11.28 24.83
N SER A 33 -5.23 -11.01 24.51
CA SER A 33 -4.71 -9.62 24.51
C SER A 33 -5.09 -8.82 23.26
N VAL A 34 -5.52 -9.51 22.19
CA VAL A 34 -5.89 -8.89 20.92
C VAL A 34 -7.42 -8.75 20.77
N LEU A 35 -8.18 -9.58 21.48
CA LEU A 35 -9.65 -9.61 21.41
C LEU A 35 -10.33 -8.25 21.69
N PRO A 36 -9.92 -7.47 22.72
CA PRO A 36 -10.55 -6.17 22.99
C PRO A 36 -10.34 -5.16 21.85
N TRP A 37 -9.20 -5.25 21.16
CA TRP A 37 -8.89 -4.39 20.01
C TRP A 37 -9.62 -4.82 18.75
N MET A 38 -9.76 -6.12 18.55
CA MET A 38 -10.56 -6.66 17.45
C MET A 38 -12.03 -6.28 17.57
N ALA A 39 -12.57 -6.24 18.80
CA ALA A 39 -13.94 -5.80 19.04
C ALA A 39 -14.16 -4.31 18.71
N ARG A 40 -13.13 -3.46 18.89
CA ARG A 40 -13.16 -2.04 18.48
C ARG A 40 -12.97 -1.83 16.98
N LEU A 41 -12.36 -2.82 16.30
CA LEU A 41 -12.20 -2.85 14.84
C LEU A 41 -13.40 -3.51 14.13
N LEU A 42 -14.36 -4.06 14.87
CA LEU A 42 -15.62 -4.49 14.28
C LEU A 42 -16.28 -3.25 13.68
N PRO A 43 -16.71 -3.33 12.41
CA PRO A 43 -17.34 -2.21 11.75
C PRO A 43 -18.59 -1.79 12.57
N GLN A 44 -18.46 -0.69 13.28
CA GLN A 44 -19.64 -0.02 13.80
C GLN A 44 -20.41 0.47 12.57
N ARG A 45 -21.71 0.24 12.54
CA ARG A 45 -22.57 0.89 11.57
C ARG A 45 -22.50 2.38 11.91
N ALA A 46 -21.55 3.08 11.30
CA ALA A 46 -21.56 4.53 11.30
C ALA A 46 -22.89 4.94 10.67
N GLY A 47 -23.60 5.80 11.34
CA GLY A 47 -24.80 6.41 10.77
C GLY A 47 -24.43 7.00 9.41
N ILE A 48 -25.25 6.75 8.42
CA ILE A 48 -25.09 7.24 7.05
C ILE A 48 -25.02 8.77 7.13
N GLY A 49 -23.84 9.31 7.01
CA GLY A 49 -23.60 10.74 7.02
C GLY A 49 -22.41 11.07 6.16
N SER A 50 -22.66 11.84 5.12
CA SER A 50 -21.75 12.55 4.22
C SER A 50 -20.62 11.74 3.57
N ALA A 51 -20.41 12.01 2.31
CA ALA A 51 -19.49 11.39 1.37
C ALA A 51 -18.12 11.05 2.01
N ASP A 52 -17.99 9.84 2.46
CA ASP A 52 -16.74 9.31 2.99
C ASP A 52 -15.79 9.00 1.84
N VAL A 53 -14.51 9.01 2.13
CA VAL A 53 -13.47 8.62 1.20
C VAL A 53 -12.98 7.24 1.57
N LEU A 54 -13.11 6.28 0.66
CA LEU A 54 -12.47 4.98 0.78
C LEU A 54 -11.03 5.10 0.29
N VAL A 55 -10.07 5.06 1.21
CA VAL A 55 -8.64 5.06 0.87
C VAL A 55 -8.11 3.64 0.88
N GLN A 56 -7.50 3.20 -0.22
CA GLN A 56 -6.91 1.88 -0.35
C GLN A 56 -5.44 1.96 -0.74
N VAL A 57 -4.56 1.58 0.20
CA VAL A 57 -3.10 1.60 0.00
C VAL A 57 -2.52 0.26 -0.45
N SER A 58 -3.34 -0.78 -0.49
CA SER A 58 -2.95 -2.16 -0.81
C SER A 58 -3.71 -2.66 -2.05
N PRO A 59 -3.11 -3.51 -2.90
CA PRO A 59 -3.75 -4.03 -4.10
C PRO A 59 -4.85 -5.07 -3.84
N HIS A 60 -5.19 -5.34 -2.57
CA HIS A 60 -6.25 -6.29 -2.23
C HIS A 60 -7.60 -5.82 -2.77
N HIS A 61 -8.43 -6.78 -3.21
CA HIS A 61 -9.76 -6.56 -3.77
C HIS A 61 -9.84 -5.80 -5.11
N LEU A 62 -8.77 -5.15 -5.58
CA LEU A 62 -8.75 -4.46 -6.87
C LEU A 62 -8.94 -5.39 -8.08
N THR A 63 -8.89 -6.70 -7.89
CA THR A 63 -9.26 -7.67 -8.92
C THR A 63 -10.75 -7.91 -9.06
N HIS A 64 -11.56 -7.27 -8.21
CA HIS A 64 -13.01 -7.50 -8.12
C HIS A 64 -13.78 -6.18 -8.27
N ALA A 65 -13.72 -5.56 -9.46
CA ALA A 65 -14.34 -4.28 -9.76
C ALA A 65 -15.81 -4.20 -9.34
N ALA A 66 -16.60 -5.23 -9.64
CA ALA A 66 -18.01 -5.28 -9.27
C ALA A 66 -18.24 -5.24 -7.74
N LYS A 67 -17.34 -5.86 -6.96
CA LYS A 67 -17.41 -5.80 -5.49
C LYS A 67 -17.05 -4.40 -4.99
N MET A 68 -15.99 -3.80 -5.54
CA MET A 68 -15.58 -2.44 -5.21
C MET A 68 -16.68 -1.44 -5.54
N ARG A 69 -17.22 -1.48 -6.75
CA ARG A 69 -18.35 -0.62 -7.17
C ARG A 69 -19.54 -0.72 -6.21
N ARG A 70 -19.90 -1.94 -5.81
CA ARG A 70 -21.01 -2.17 -4.87
C ARG A 70 -20.74 -1.57 -3.48
N ILE A 71 -19.49 -1.61 -3.00
CA ILE A 71 -19.08 -0.98 -1.75
C ILE A 71 -19.17 0.54 -1.87
N LEU A 72 -18.60 1.13 -2.91
CA LEU A 72 -18.60 2.57 -3.14
C LEU A 72 -20.03 3.12 -3.25
N GLN A 73 -20.90 2.44 -3.98
CA GLN A 73 -22.31 2.81 -4.10
C GLN A 73 -23.07 2.72 -2.78
N ARG A 74 -22.82 1.66 -2.00
CA ARG A 74 -23.51 1.47 -0.71
C ARG A 74 -23.12 2.51 0.32
N GLU A 75 -21.82 2.88 0.34
CA GLU A 75 -21.26 3.82 1.31
C GLU A 75 -21.28 5.27 0.78
N GLU A 76 -21.76 5.49 -0.46
CA GLU A 76 -21.72 6.79 -1.15
C GLU A 76 -20.31 7.44 -1.12
N ALA A 77 -19.29 6.61 -1.14
CA ALA A 77 -17.91 7.01 -0.91
C ALA A 77 -17.16 7.29 -2.21
N ARG A 78 -16.28 8.29 -2.18
CA ARG A 78 -15.24 8.50 -3.19
C ARG A 78 -14.14 7.47 -3.00
N PHE A 79 -13.48 7.09 -4.10
CA PHE A 79 -12.42 6.08 -4.07
C PHE A 79 -11.06 6.71 -4.38
N VAL A 80 -10.16 6.62 -3.41
CA VAL A 80 -8.75 6.99 -3.56
C VAL A 80 -7.89 5.75 -3.33
N CYS A 81 -6.98 5.45 -4.24
CA CYS A 81 -6.07 4.33 -4.06
C CYS A 81 -4.61 4.71 -4.29
N MET A 82 -3.71 3.92 -3.71
CA MET A 82 -2.29 4.04 -3.95
C MET A 82 -1.81 3.04 -4.99
N VAL A 83 -1.10 3.52 -6.00
CA VAL A 83 -0.42 2.71 -7.00
C VAL A 83 1.08 2.84 -6.81
N HIS A 84 1.75 1.72 -6.54
CA HIS A 84 3.18 1.69 -6.26
C HIS A 84 4.04 1.65 -7.52
N ASP A 85 3.65 0.86 -8.50
CA ASP A 85 4.33 0.69 -9.79
C ASP A 85 3.41 0.03 -10.83
N LEU A 86 3.88 0.03 -12.07
CA LEU A 86 3.30 -0.73 -13.18
C LEU A 86 4.30 -1.75 -13.74
N ILE A 87 5.38 -2.03 -13.02
CA ILE A 87 6.46 -2.94 -13.44
C ILE A 87 5.94 -4.28 -13.98
N PRO A 88 4.97 -4.97 -13.35
CA PRO A 88 4.48 -6.24 -13.87
C PRO A 88 3.77 -6.13 -15.23
N ILE A 89 3.32 -4.93 -15.62
CA ILE A 89 2.67 -4.66 -16.91
C ILE A 89 3.73 -4.23 -17.95
N GLU A 90 4.63 -3.33 -17.54
CA GLU A 90 5.66 -2.76 -18.43
C GLU A 90 6.78 -3.76 -18.74
N TYR A 91 7.08 -4.64 -17.78
CA TYR A 91 8.14 -5.65 -17.86
C TYR A 91 7.63 -7.02 -17.42
N PRO A 92 6.72 -7.63 -18.20
CA PRO A 92 6.06 -8.89 -17.83
C PRO A 92 7.05 -10.06 -17.65
N GLU A 93 8.25 -10.00 -18.29
CA GLU A 93 9.32 -10.97 -18.15
C GLU A 93 9.90 -11.05 -16.72
N TYR A 94 9.77 -9.99 -15.94
CA TYR A 94 10.20 -9.97 -14.53
C TYR A 94 9.08 -10.30 -13.55
N ALA A 95 7.87 -10.45 -14.04
CA ALA A 95 6.74 -10.83 -13.21
C ALA A 95 6.66 -12.35 -13.04
N ARG A 96 6.16 -12.77 -11.88
CA ARG A 96 5.81 -14.19 -11.70
C ARG A 96 4.72 -14.62 -12.71
N PRO A 97 4.62 -15.90 -13.06
CA PRO A 97 3.58 -16.40 -13.97
C PRO A 97 2.18 -15.89 -13.59
N GLY A 98 1.47 -15.29 -14.53
CA GLY A 98 0.15 -14.68 -14.32
C GLY A 98 0.16 -13.32 -13.58
N GLY A 99 1.32 -12.86 -13.12
CA GLY A 99 1.45 -11.61 -12.37
C GLY A 99 1.07 -10.37 -13.16
N SER A 100 1.48 -10.31 -14.43
CA SER A 100 1.14 -9.22 -15.33
C SER A 100 -0.36 -9.09 -15.54
N ALA A 101 -1.03 -10.17 -15.93
CA ALA A 101 -2.48 -10.18 -16.15
C ALA A 101 -3.27 -9.82 -14.87
N LEU A 102 -2.80 -10.30 -13.72
CA LEU A 102 -3.40 -9.96 -12.43
C LEU A 102 -3.24 -8.47 -12.12
N HIS A 103 -2.08 -7.91 -12.40
CA HIS A 103 -1.80 -6.49 -12.18
C HIS A 103 -2.60 -5.61 -13.15
N GLU A 104 -2.68 -6.01 -14.40
CA GLU A 104 -3.51 -5.33 -15.41
C GLU A 104 -4.98 -5.27 -14.99
N LYS A 105 -5.53 -6.36 -14.48
CA LYS A 105 -6.89 -6.40 -13.92
C LYS A 105 -7.09 -5.43 -12.75
N ARG A 106 -6.09 -5.27 -11.90
CA ARG A 106 -6.11 -4.29 -10.81
C ARG A 106 -6.12 -2.86 -11.34
N MET A 107 -5.22 -2.55 -12.27
CA MET A 107 -5.14 -1.22 -12.87
C MET A 107 -6.39 -0.87 -13.67
N SER A 108 -7.04 -1.84 -14.32
CA SER A 108 -8.34 -1.64 -14.95
C SER A 108 -9.41 -1.20 -13.94
N THR A 109 -9.44 -1.84 -12.76
CA THR A 109 -10.36 -1.43 -11.68
C THR A 109 -10.04 -0.03 -11.15
N VAL A 110 -8.76 0.31 -11.04
CA VAL A 110 -8.32 1.65 -10.64
C VAL A 110 -8.76 2.69 -11.68
N ALA A 111 -8.47 2.45 -12.95
CA ALA A 111 -8.84 3.36 -14.04
C ALA A 111 -10.36 3.58 -14.15
N GLU A 112 -11.14 2.55 -13.82
CA GLU A 112 -12.60 2.58 -13.90
C GLU A 112 -13.27 3.27 -12.71
N LEU A 113 -12.73 3.09 -11.49
CA LEU A 113 -13.45 3.41 -10.26
C LEU A 113 -12.79 4.50 -9.41
N ALA A 114 -11.49 4.80 -9.61
CA ALA A 114 -10.81 5.75 -8.75
C ALA A 114 -11.14 7.20 -9.12
N ASP A 115 -11.56 7.98 -8.14
CA ASP A 115 -11.68 9.43 -8.25
C ASP A 115 -10.29 10.10 -8.28
N ALA A 116 -9.37 9.55 -7.47
CA ALA A 116 -7.99 9.98 -7.45
C ALA A 116 -7.04 8.83 -7.13
N VAL A 117 -5.79 8.96 -7.60
CA VAL A 117 -4.72 7.99 -7.35
C VAL A 117 -3.53 8.68 -6.72
N ILE A 118 -3.01 8.10 -5.66
CA ILE A 118 -1.74 8.49 -5.06
C ILE A 118 -0.65 7.59 -5.63
N VAL A 119 0.43 8.18 -6.10
CA VAL A 119 1.61 7.46 -6.59
C VAL A 119 2.84 7.85 -5.80
N ASN A 120 3.78 6.92 -5.62
CA ASN A 120 5.01 7.14 -4.87
C ASN A 120 6.10 7.89 -5.66
N SER A 121 5.90 8.11 -6.97
CA SER A 121 6.84 8.85 -7.81
C SER A 121 6.16 9.43 -9.05
N ALA A 122 6.76 10.48 -9.62
CA ALA A 122 6.31 11.04 -10.89
C ALA A 122 6.40 10.01 -12.05
N ALA A 123 7.41 9.13 -12.01
CA ALA A 123 7.57 8.06 -12.99
C ALA A 123 6.38 7.09 -12.96
N THR A 124 5.95 6.64 -11.78
CA THR A 124 4.76 5.80 -11.62
C THR A 124 3.50 6.50 -12.15
N GLY A 125 3.35 7.80 -11.86
CA GLY A 125 2.23 8.59 -12.38
C GLY A 125 2.21 8.64 -13.90
N ALA A 126 3.34 8.93 -14.51
CA ALA A 126 3.48 8.95 -15.98
C ALA A 126 3.20 7.57 -16.61
N SER A 127 3.66 6.49 -16.00
CA SER A 127 3.39 5.12 -16.45
C SER A 127 1.90 4.80 -16.39
N LEU A 128 1.23 5.15 -15.29
CA LEU A 128 -0.22 4.94 -15.14
C LEU A 128 -1.01 5.73 -16.18
N THR A 129 -0.67 7.00 -16.39
CA THR A 129 -1.30 7.86 -17.40
C THR A 129 -1.20 7.23 -18.79
N ARG A 130 0.02 6.91 -19.24
CA ARG A 130 0.24 6.29 -20.57
C ARG A 130 -0.52 4.97 -20.71
N TRP A 131 -0.54 4.15 -19.67
CA TRP A 131 -1.23 2.87 -19.70
C TRP A 131 -2.75 3.06 -19.86
N VAL A 132 -3.36 3.96 -19.08
CA VAL A 132 -4.81 4.25 -19.17
C VAL A 132 -5.16 4.81 -20.55
N GLU A 133 -4.38 5.76 -21.05
CA GLU A 133 -4.58 6.36 -22.39
C GLU A 133 -4.42 5.32 -23.51
N SER A 134 -3.47 4.39 -23.39
CA SER A 134 -3.28 3.30 -24.36
C SER A 134 -4.48 2.35 -24.45
N LYS A 135 -5.30 2.30 -23.40
CA LYS A 135 -6.57 1.55 -23.36
C LYS A 135 -7.78 2.40 -23.79
N GLY A 136 -7.56 3.64 -24.23
CA GLY A 136 -8.62 4.59 -24.61
C GLY A 136 -9.36 5.19 -23.42
N GLY A 137 -8.83 5.06 -22.21
CA GLY A 137 -9.42 5.62 -20.99
C GLY A 137 -8.95 7.05 -20.70
N ILE A 138 -9.61 7.67 -19.73
CA ILE A 138 -9.21 8.96 -19.17
C ILE A 138 -8.53 8.69 -17.83
N PRO A 139 -7.28 9.13 -17.65
CA PRO A 139 -6.58 8.92 -16.38
C PRO A 139 -7.31 9.60 -15.21
N PRO A 140 -7.41 8.94 -14.04
CA PRO A 140 -7.91 9.58 -12.83
C PRO A 140 -6.97 10.71 -12.40
N GLN A 141 -7.43 11.56 -11.47
CA GLN A 141 -6.56 12.58 -10.89
C GLN A 141 -5.39 11.92 -10.16
N ILE A 142 -4.14 12.26 -10.55
CA ILE A 142 -2.93 11.66 -10.01
C ILE A 142 -2.22 12.65 -9.08
N HIS A 143 -1.91 12.19 -7.87
CA HIS A 143 -1.15 12.92 -6.87
C HIS A 143 0.15 12.18 -6.54
N VAL A 144 1.28 12.87 -6.66
CA VAL A 144 2.57 12.31 -6.28
C VAL A 144 2.81 12.56 -4.80
N ALA A 145 2.94 11.48 -4.02
CA ALA A 145 3.33 11.52 -2.63
C ALA A 145 4.54 10.59 -2.43
N LEU A 146 5.71 11.19 -2.25
CA LEU A 146 6.94 10.43 -2.02
C LEU A 146 6.83 9.64 -0.72
N LEU A 147 7.40 8.42 -0.71
CA LEU A 147 7.51 7.64 0.51
C LEU A 147 8.40 8.39 1.50
N GLY A 148 7.91 8.57 2.73
CA GLY A 148 8.67 9.18 3.80
C GLY A 148 9.85 8.30 4.21
N THR A 149 10.91 8.95 4.68
CA THR A 149 12.04 8.28 5.32
C THR A 149 12.24 8.88 6.70
N GLU A 150 12.40 8.02 7.70
CA GLU A 150 12.80 8.48 9.02
C GLU A 150 14.28 8.85 9.04
N PRO A 151 14.68 9.93 9.76
CA PRO A 151 16.08 10.22 9.97
C PRO A 151 16.73 9.05 10.72
N ILE A 152 17.65 8.37 10.06
CA ILE A 152 18.45 7.34 10.75
C ILE A 152 19.37 8.09 11.71
N ALA A 153 19.24 7.81 13.02
CA ALA A 153 20.20 8.29 14.00
C ALA A 153 21.61 7.89 13.51
N LYS A 154 22.52 8.88 13.50
CA LYS A 154 23.91 8.63 13.07
C LYS A 154 24.50 7.54 13.95
N ALA A 155 24.45 6.30 13.49
CA ALA A 155 25.17 5.22 14.11
C ALA A 155 26.66 5.50 13.92
N ALA A 156 27.45 5.28 14.98
CA ALA A 156 28.89 5.32 14.86
C ALA A 156 29.32 4.34 13.75
N PRO A 157 30.25 4.74 12.85
CA PRO A 157 30.70 3.88 11.78
C PRO A 157 31.24 2.56 12.39
N ARG A 158 30.65 1.44 12.04
CA ARG A 158 31.19 0.13 12.41
C ARG A 158 32.32 -0.18 11.46
N VAL A 159 33.53 -0.23 11.98
CA VAL A 159 34.68 -0.76 11.27
C VAL A 159 34.62 -2.27 11.33
N TYR A 160 34.48 -2.93 10.19
CA TYR A 160 34.53 -4.39 10.13
C TYR A 160 35.98 -4.86 10.21
N ALA A 161 36.19 -6.05 10.76
CA ALA A 161 37.50 -6.54 11.18
C ALA A 161 38.54 -6.68 10.04
N ASP A 162 38.14 -6.72 8.76
CA ASP A 162 39.02 -6.84 7.61
C ASP A 162 39.37 -5.49 6.97
N GLY A 163 38.83 -4.39 7.43
CA GLY A 163 39.13 -3.03 6.97
C GLY A 163 38.82 -2.74 5.51
N LYS A 164 38.23 -3.68 4.76
CA LYS A 164 37.93 -3.51 3.34
C LYS A 164 36.61 -2.73 3.13
N PRO A 165 36.56 -1.83 2.14
CA PRO A 165 35.35 -1.19 1.75
C PRO A 165 34.35 -2.20 1.15
N TYR A 166 33.07 -2.09 1.47
CA TYR A 166 32.03 -2.92 0.91
C TYR A 166 30.75 -2.13 0.67
N PHE A 167 29.91 -2.66 -0.21
CA PHE A 167 28.56 -2.15 -0.43
C PHE A 167 27.56 -3.11 0.18
N VAL A 168 26.53 -2.55 0.81
CA VAL A 168 25.40 -3.32 1.33
C VAL A 168 24.21 -3.12 0.41
N CYS A 169 23.70 -4.22 -0.15
CA CYS A 169 22.45 -4.24 -0.90
C CYS A 169 21.38 -4.95 -0.07
N LEU A 170 20.31 -4.24 0.27
CA LEU A 170 19.20 -4.78 1.03
C LEU A 170 18.00 -4.99 0.09
N GLY A 171 17.47 -6.20 0.04
CA GLY A 171 16.29 -6.52 -0.73
C GLY A 171 16.14 -8.00 -1.05
N THR A 172 15.01 -8.36 -1.65
CA THR A 172 14.83 -9.69 -2.23
C THR A 172 15.71 -9.87 -3.46
N ILE A 173 16.25 -11.05 -3.66
CA ILE A 173 16.99 -11.41 -4.88
C ILE A 173 15.94 -11.70 -5.96
N GLU A 174 15.79 -10.78 -6.90
CA GLU A 174 14.83 -10.88 -8.00
C GLU A 174 15.48 -10.39 -9.30
N PRO A 175 15.13 -10.97 -10.48
CA PRO A 175 15.72 -10.58 -11.77
C PRO A 175 15.60 -9.07 -12.05
N ARG A 176 14.47 -8.44 -11.70
CA ARG A 176 14.22 -7.00 -11.91
C ARG A 176 15.18 -6.08 -11.14
N LYS A 177 15.89 -6.59 -10.13
CA LYS A 177 16.83 -5.81 -9.31
C LYS A 177 18.28 -5.91 -9.77
N ASN A 178 18.54 -6.76 -10.76
CA ASN A 178 19.85 -6.89 -11.42
C ASN A 178 21.01 -7.01 -10.43
N HIS A 179 20.93 -7.97 -9.51
CA HIS A 179 21.98 -8.23 -8.52
C HIS A 179 23.21 -8.96 -9.05
N LEU A 180 23.23 -9.34 -10.32
CA LEU A 180 24.32 -10.07 -10.99
C LEU A 180 25.21 -9.12 -11.77
#